data_55d257b833e21fceebc5a023763f0fe6
#
_entry.id   55d257b833e21fceebc5a023763f0fe6
#
_cell.length_a   1.000
_cell.length_b   1.000
_cell.length_c   1.000
_cell.angle_alpha   90.00
_cell.angle_beta   90.00
_cell.angle_gamma   90.00
#
_symmetry.space_group_name_H-M   'P 1'
#
loop_
_entity.id
_entity.type
_entity.pdbx_description
1 polymer ?
#
loop_
_entity_poly.entity_id
_entity_poly.type
_entity_poly.pdbx_seq_one_letter_code
_entity_poly.pdbx_strand_id
1 'polypeptide(L)'
;MRAYADELRETFTRLQDEGLELHAKAKAVQVTETSRDGLVSVTVGPRGDLIRLDLDPRIYRRPDARALADTIAETAHRAAAAAQERVMEIFEPVIPPDQFKAHLEGDVEAVMARLIDDMGGDR
;
A
#
# COMPACT_ATOMS: atom_id res chain seq x y z
N MET A 1 1.87 -41.71 11.44
CA MET A 1 2.79 -40.59 11.65
C MET A 1 3.37 -40.03 10.37
N ARG A 2 3.82 -40.85 9.43
CA ARG A 2 4.33 -40.36 8.14
C ARG A 2 3.30 -39.60 7.32
N ALA A 3 2.05 -40.10 7.28
CA ALA A 3 0.99 -39.47 6.53
C ALA A 3 0.66 -38.05 7.07
N TYR A 4 0.69 -37.89 8.38
CA TYR A 4 0.46 -36.60 9.01
C TYR A 4 1.60 -35.62 8.72
N ALA A 5 2.83 -36.08 8.79
CA ALA A 5 4.01 -35.25 8.48
C ALA A 5 4.02 -34.84 7.00
N ASP A 6 3.62 -35.73 6.10
CA ASP A 6 3.53 -35.45 4.67
C ASP A 6 2.43 -34.41 4.38
N GLU A 7 1.28 -34.53 5.05
CA GLU A 7 0.20 -33.53 4.94
C GLU A 7 0.66 -32.16 5.41
N LEU A 8 1.39 -32.10 6.52
CA LEU A 8 1.92 -30.86 7.05
C LEU A 8 2.90 -30.21 6.07
N ARG A 9 3.77 -31.03 5.47
CA ARG A 9 4.73 -30.54 4.47
C ARG A 9 4.02 -30.01 3.24
N GLU A 10 3.03 -30.73 2.74
CA GLU A 10 2.26 -30.29 1.58
C GLU A 10 1.53 -28.98 1.87
N THR A 11 0.90 -28.88 3.04
CA THR A 11 0.21 -27.67 3.46
C THR A 11 1.19 -26.49 3.57
N PHE A 12 2.33 -26.72 4.21
CA PHE A 12 3.36 -25.70 4.38
C PHE A 12 3.90 -25.23 3.03
N THR A 13 4.21 -26.16 2.12
CA THR A 13 4.71 -25.83 0.79
C THR A 13 3.68 -25.03 0.00
N ARG A 14 2.40 -25.41 0.08
CA ARG A 14 1.32 -24.68 -0.60
C ARG A 14 1.18 -23.27 -0.07
N LEU A 15 1.19 -23.09 1.26
CA LEU A 15 1.12 -21.78 1.88
C LEU A 15 2.32 -20.92 1.49
N GLN A 16 3.50 -21.52 1.41
CA GLN A 16 4.71 -20.82 1.01
C GLN A 16 4.62 -20.37 -0.44
N ASP A 17 4.17 -21.26 -1.35
CA ASP A 17 4.00 -20.93 -2.76
C ASP A 17 2.95 -19.85 -2.98
N GLU A 18 1.81 -19.94 -2.30
CA GLU A 18 0.76 -18.93 -2.36
C GLU A 18 1.26 -17.59 -1.83
N GLY A 19 2.02 -17.61 -0.73
CA GLY A 19 2.60 -16.42 -0.15
C GLY A 19 3.58 -15.74 -1.09
N LEU A 20 4.44 -16.52 -1.77
CA LEU A 20 5.38 -15.99 -2.75
C LEU A 20 4.66 -15.38 -3.95
N GLU A 21 3.60 -16.05 -4.42
CA GLU A 21 2.80 -15.55 -5.54
C GLU A 21 2.11 -14.25 -5.19
N LEU A 22 1.50 -14.16 -4.00
CA LEU A 22 0.87 -12.95 -3.52
C LEU A 22 1.87 -11.81 -3.34
N HIS A 23 3.04 -12.13 -2.82
CA HIS A 23 4.12 -11.17 -2.65
C HIS A 23 4.57 -10.59 -4.00
N ALA A 24 4.71 -11.45 -5.01
CA ALA A 24 5.06 -11.03 -6.36
C ALA A 24 3.99 -10.10 -6.95
N LYS A 25 2.71 -10.45 -6.76
CA LYS A 25 1.59 -9.60 -7.21
C LYS A 25 1.59 -8.26 -6.49
N ALA A 26 1.83 -8.26 -5.18
CA ALA A 26 1.90 -7.03 -4.40
C ALA A 26 3.04 -6.12 -4.85
N LYS A 27 4.20 -6.69 -5.15
CA LYS A 27 5.35 -5.94 -5.66
C LYS A 27 5.08 -5.30 -7.02
N ALA A 28 4.21 -5.91 -7.82
CA ALA A 28 3.90 -5.44 -9.17
C ALA A 28 2.79 -4.38 -9.19
N VAL A 29 2.22 -4.02 -8.04
CA VAL A 29 1.16 -3.03 -7.97
C VAL A 29 1.67 -1.68 -8.44
N GLN A 30 0.94 -1.09 -9.37
CA GLN A 30 1.14 0.28 -9.83
C GLN A 30 -0.23 0.93 -9.95
N VAL A 31 -0.35 2.14 -9.43
CA VAL A 31 -1.60 2.90 -9.49
C VAL A 31 -1.31 4.28 -10.07
N THR A 32 -2.10 4.68 -11.04
CA THR A 32 -2.05 6.01 -11.62
C THR A 32 -3.29 6.79 -11.23
N GLU A 33 -3.09 7.96 -10.66
CA GLU A 33 -4.15 8.91 -10.36
C GLU A 33 -3.94 10.18 -11.15
N THR A 34 -5.03 10.79 -11.58
CA THR A 34 -5.00 12.05 -12.33
C THR A 34 -5.73 13.12 -11.53
N SER A 35 -5.18 14.33 -11.53
CA SER A 35 -5.79 15.47 -10.86
C SER A 35 -7.15 15.84 -11.48
N ARG A 36 -7.98 16.57 -10.74
CA ARG A 36 -9.33 16.97 -11.20
C ARG A 36 -9.29 17.79 -12.48
N ASP A 37 -8.27 18.64 -12.62
CA ASP A 37 -8.08 19.46 -13.82
C ASP A 37 -7.47 18.68 -14.99
N GLY A 38 -7.04 17.44 -14.75
CA GLY A 38 -6.45 16.58 -15.77
C GLY A 38 -5.01 16.90 -16.14
N LEU A 39 -4.38 17.87 -15.44
CA LEU A 39 -3.05 18.35 -15.81
C LEU A 39 -1.92 17.57 -15.18
N VAL A 40 -2.20 16.84 -14.09
CA VAL A 40 -1.18 16.10 -13.33
C VAL A 40 -1.60 14.64 -13.25
N SER A 41 -0.70 13.72 -13.61
CA SER A 41 -0.89 12.29 -13.41
C SER A 41 0.29 11.74 -12.64
N VAL A 42 0.01 10.97 -11.59
CA VAL A 42 1.03 10.40 -10.70
C VAL A 42 0.86 8.88 -10.71
N THR A 43 1.94 8.17 -10.99
CA THR A 43 2.00 6.71 -10.88
C THR A 43 2.89 6.33 -9.72
N VAL A 44 2.36 5.50 -8.84
CA VAL A 44 3.10 5.03 -7.66
C VAL A 44 3.15 3.52 -7.61
N GLY A 45 4.15 3.01 -6.89
CA GLY A 45 4.32 1.59 -6.62
C GLY A 45 3.59 1.16 -5.35
N PRO A 46 3.80 -0.11 -4.91
CA PRO A 46 3.05 -0.70 -3.80
C PRO A 46 3.30 -0.01 -2.45
N ARG A 47 4.42 0.67 -2.30
CA ARG A 47 4.76 1.39 -1.06
C ARG A 47 4.39 2.87 -1.12
N GLY A 48 3.68 3.29 -2.18
CA GLY A 48 3.41 4.69 -2.42
C GLY A 48 4.59 5.43 -3.03
N ASP A 49 5.62 4.72 -3.43
CA ASP A 49 6.81 5.29 -4.05
C ASP A 49 6.50 5.84 -5.43
N LEU A 50 7.00 7.02 -5.71
CA LEU A 50 6.77 7.68 -7.00
C LEU A 50 7.53 6.96 -8.11
N ILE A 51 6.80 6.45 -9.10
CA ILE A 51 7.38 5.82 -10.28
C ILE A 51 7.43 6.80 -11.44
N ARG A 52 6.35 7.57 -11.64
CA ARG A 52 6.25 8.48 -12.76
C ARG A 52 5.37 9.67 -12.42
N LEU A 53 5.76 10.81 -12.92
CA LEU A 53 4.99 12.05 -12.83
C LEU A 53 4.84 12.61 -14.25
N ASP A 54 3.60 12.76 -14.69
CA ASP A 54 3.28 13.35 -15.98
C ASP A 54 2.58 14.68 -15.79
N LEU A 55 3.10 15.72 -16.43
CA LEU A 55 2.53 17.04 -16.40
C LEU A 55 2.08 17.45 -17.81
N ASP A 56 0.84 17.86 -17.93
CA ASP A 56 0.32 18.34 -19.20
C ASP A 56 0.95 19.71 -19.51
N PRO A 57 1.36 19.98 -20.77
CA PRO A 57 1.95 21.29 -21.11
C PRO A 57 1.04 22.49 -20.83
N ARG A 58 -0.25 22.27 -20.68
CA ARG A 58 -1.19 23.36 -20.33
C ARG A 58 -0.92 23.96 -18.96
N ILE A 59 -0.09 23.33 -18.11
CA ILE A 59 0.33 23.92 -16.84
C ILE A 59 1.03 25.27 -17.05
N TYR A 60 1.67 25.46 -18.19
CA TYR A 60 2.38 26.69 -18.50
C TYR A 60 1.46 27.86 -18.87
N ARG A 61 0.18 27.60 -19.10
CA ARG A 61 -0.79 28.66 -19.44
C ARG A 61 -1.09 29.56 -18.26
N ARG A 62 -1.03 29.00 -17.05
CA ARG A 62 -1.20 29.72 -15.80
C ARG A 62 -0.09 29.31 -14.84
N PRO A 63 1.06 29.95 -14.92
CA PRO A 63 2.20 29.55 -14.09
C PRO A 63 1.99 29.93 -12.63
N ASP A 64 1.46 29.00 -11.86
CA ASP A 64 1.30 29.11 -10.42
C ASP A 64 1.99 27.91 -9.79
N ALA A 65 3.24 28.11 -9.39
CA ALA A 65 4.07 27.03 -8.85
C ALA A 65 3.47 26.44 -7.56
N ARG A 66 2.87 27.28 -6.71
CA ARG A 66 2.28 26.80 -5.45
C ARG A 66 1.06 25.93 -5.73
N ALA A 67 0.17 26.37 -6.60
CA ALA A 67 -1.02 25.61 -6.97
C ALA A 67 -0.63 24.26 -7.61
N LEU A 68 0.37 24.28 -8.48
CA LEU A 68 0.87 23.05 -9.11
C LEU A 68 1.46 22.09 -8.08
N ALA A 69 2.28 22.60 -7.16
CA ALA A 69 2.87 21.78 -6.11
C ALA A 69 1.79 21.13 -5.23
N ASP A 70 0.78 21.88 -4.86
CA ASP A 70 -0.33 21.39 -4.05
C ASP A 70 -1.13 20.30 -4.80
N THR A 71 -1.37 20.50 -6.08
CA THR A 71 -2.06 19.52 -6.94
C THR A 71 -1.25 18.23 -7.05
N ILE A 72 0.05 18.35 -7.25
CA ILE A 72 0.94 17.17 -7.30
C ILE A 72 0.89 16.41 -5.97
N ALA A 73 1.01 17.11 -4.86
CA ALA A 73 0.99 16.49 -3.54
C ALA A 73 -0.34 15.77 -3.27
N GLU A 74 -1.46 16.41 -3.56
CA GLU A 74 -2.79 15.83 -3.38
C GLU A 74 -2.96 14.58 -4.25
N THR A 75 -2.57 14.67 -5.53
CA THR A 75 -2.69 13.56 -6.47
C THR A 75 -1.81 12.38 -6.04
N ALA A 76 -0.58 12.67 -5.59
CA ALA A 76 0.33 11.65 -5.08
C ALA A 76 -0.22 10.95 -3.82
N HIS A 77 -0.83 11.71 -2.91
CA HIS A 77 -1.47 11.12 -1.72
C HIS A 77 -2.61 10.18 -2.09
N ARG A 78 -3.44 10.57 -3.05
CA ARG A 78 -4.53 9.71 -3.51
C ARG A 78 -3.99 8.45 -4.18
N ALA A 79 -2.96 8.57 -4.99
CA ALA A 79 -2.33 7.43 -5.64
C ALA A 79 -1.73 6.47 -4.61
N ALA A 80 -1.04 6.99 -3.60
CA ALA A 80 -0.46 6.17 -2.54
C ALA A 80 -1.53 5.42 -1.75
N ALA A 81 -2.65 6.09 -1.42
CA ALA A 81 -3.76 5.45 -0.71
C ALA A 81 -4.39 4.34 -1.56
N ALA A 82 -4.58 4.60 -2.86
CA ALA A 82 -5.14 3.60 -3.78
C ALA A 82 -4.20 2.40 -3.95
N ALA A 83 -2.89 2.64 -4.00
CA ALA A 83 -1.90 1.56 -4.07
C ALA A 83 -1.94 0.68 -2.82
N GLN A 84 -2.08 1.30 -1.66
CA GLN A 84 -2.19 0.59 -0.40
C GLN A 84 -3.44 -0.30 -0.36
N GLU A 85 -4.58 0.21 -0.83
CA GLU A 85 -5.81 -0.57 -0.95
C GLU A 85 -5.64 -1.76 -1.90
N ARG A 86 -4.95 -1.56 -3.02
CA ARG A 86 -4.66 -2.64 -3.97
C ARG A 86 -3.85 -3.75 -3.34
N VAL A 87 -2.81 -3.40 -2.59
CA VAL A 87 -1.99 -4.38 -1.87
C VAL A 87 -2.84 -5.15 -0.87
N MET A 88 -3.69 -4.47 -0.12
CA MET A 88 -4.59 -5.11 0.83
C MET A 88 -5.56 -6.09 0.16
N GLU A 89 -6.13 -5.70 -0.97
CA GLU A 89 -7.03 -6.55 -1.75
C GLU A 89 -6.33 -7.84 -2.22
N ILE A 90 -5.06 -7.76 -2.58
CA ILE A 90 -4.28 -8.92 -3.02
C ILE A 90 -4.17 -9.95 -1.90
N PHE A 91 -3.97 -9.52 -0.65
CA PHE A 91 -3.84 -10.41 0.50
C PHE A 91 -5.17 -10.80 1.12
N GLU A 92 -6.27 -10.15 0.76
CA GLU A 92 -7.60 -10.39 1.33
C GLU A 92 -8.04 -11.85 1.26
N PRO A 93 -7.84 -12.60 0.15
CA PRO A 93 -8.26 -14.00 0.08
C PRO A 93 -7.56 -14.92 1.09
N VAL A 94 -6.39 -14.54 1.58
CA VAL A 94 -5.60 -15.34 2.52
C VAL A 94 -5.95 -14.99 3.96
N ILE A 95 -6.37 -13.75 4.22
CA ILE A 95 -6.69 -13.25 5.55
C ILE A 95 -8.19 -12.93 5.60
N PRO A 96 -8.96 -13.56 6.52
CA PRO A 96 -10.39 -13.24 6.64
C PRO A 96 -10.58 -11.73 6.86
N PRO A 97 -11.53 -11.09 6.13
CA PRO A 97 -11.69 -9.64 6.18
C PRO A 97 -11.89 -9.08 7.57
N ASP A 98 -12.66 -9.77 8.40
CA ASP A 98 -12.94 -9.33 9.77
C ASP A 98 -11.70 -9.33 10.63
N GLN A 99 -10.87 -10.38 10.51
CA GLN A 99 -9.62 -10.48 11.25
C GLN A 99 -8.59 -9.49 10.74
N PHE A 100 -8.60 -9.24 9.45
CA PHE A 100 -7.68 -8.28 8.83
C PHE A 100 -7.95 -6.86 9.31
N LYS A 101 -9.22 -6.44 9.32
CA LYS A 101 -9.60 -5.13 9.84
C LYS A 101 -9.28 -4.98 11.33
N ALA A 102 -9.61 -6.00 12.12
CA ALA A 102 -9.32 -6.00 13.54
C ALA A 102 -7.81 -5.92 13.78
N HIS A 103 -7.01 -6.64 12.98
CA HIS A 103 -5.56 -6.63 13.09
C HIS A 103 -4.98 -5.28 12.73
N LEU A 104 -5.42 -4.67 11.64
CA LEU A 104 -4.94 -3.36 11.21
C LEU A 104 -5.30 -2.27 12.21
N GLU A 105 -6.56 -2.24 12.66
CA GLU A 105 -7.03 -1.22 13.57
C GLU A 105 -6.49 -1.43 14.98
N GLY A 106 -6.52 -2.68 15.46
CA GLY A 106 -6.05 -3.02 16.80
C GLY A 106 -4.54 -3.00 16.94
N ASP A 107 -3.82 -3.60 15.98
CA ASP A 107 -2.37 -3.71 16.04
C ASP A 107 -1.68 -2.38 15.79
N VAL A 108 -2.19 -1.57 14.88
CA VAL A 108 -1.61 -0.25 14.63
C VAL A 108 -1.76 0.63 15.87
N GLU A 109 -2.93 0.63 16.49
CA GLU A 109 -3.15 1.37 17.73
C GLU A 109 -2.26 0.85 18.87
N ALA A 110 -2.15 -0.47 19.00
CA ALA A 110 -1.30 -1.08 20.02
C ALA A 110 0.18 -0.76 19.78
N VAL A 111 0.64 -0.82 18.56
CA VAL A 111 2.02 -0.48 18.19
C VAL A 111 2.29 1.00 18.44
N MET A 112 1.36 1.86 18.06
CA MET A 112 1.48 3.31 18.29
C MET A 112 1.51 3.62 19.78
N ALA A 113 0.64 2.97 20.57
CA ALA A 113 0.61 3.14 22.01
C ALA A 113 1.93 2.71 22.65
N ARG A 114 2.49 1.58 22.21
CA ARG A 114 3.80 1.11 22.70
C ARG A 114 4.91 2.08 22.37
N LEU A 115 4.93 2.61 21.15
CA LEU A 115 5.93 3.57 20.73
C LEU A 115 5.87 4.84 21.56
N ILE A 116 4.67 5.32 21.84
CA ILE A 116 4.45 6.49 22.68
C ILE A 116 4.90 6.22 24.12
N ASP A 117 4.57 5.06 24.67
CA ASP A 117 4.98 4.65 26.01
C ASP A 117 6.50 4.52 26.12
N ASP A 118 7.14 3.91 25.12
CA ASP A 118 8.59 3.76 25.11
C ASP A 118 9.29 5.12 25.04
N MET A 119 8.75 6.04 24.27
CA MET A 119 9.28 7.40 24.18
C MET A 119 9.03 8.19 25.46
N GLY A 120 7.91 7.93 26.12
CA GLY A 120 7.58 8.54 27.41
C GLY A 120 8.32 7.93 28.59
N GLY A 121 8.63 6.62 28.50
CA GLY A 121 9.30 5.88 29.56
C GLY A 121 10.79 6.16 29.71
N ASP A 122 11.42 6.73 28.69
CA ASP A 122 12.84 7.08 28.69
C ASP A 122 13.14 8.42 29.39
N ARG A 123 12.15 8.97 30.01
CA ARG A 123 12.31 10.19 30.79
C ARG A 123 12.53 9.84 32.27
#